data_630dbf5b5dd740a16d8495fc3c8f53b2
#
_entry.id   630dbf5b5dd740a16d8495fc3c8f53b2
#
_cell.length_a   1.000
_cell.length_b   1.000
_cell.length_c   1.000
_cell.angle_alpha   90.00
_cell.angle_beta   90.00
_cell.angle_gamma   90.00
#
_symmetry.space_group_name_H-M   'P 1'
#
loop_
_entity.id
_entity.type
_entity.pdbx_description
1 polymer ?
#
loop_
_entity_poly.entity_id
_entity_poly.type
_entity_poly.pdbx_seq_one_letter_code
_entity_poly.pdbx_strand_id
1 'polypeptide(L)'
;LSRPEDTLDESARLMTVLRPVRAGNAFEETVERLLQAIKLGVVPPGDKLPPERELAVRLGISRVTLREAIRALSDAGYLDVRRGRYGGAFVTYVPPQPDAGDLRQVVAEMGGDDLSDALTFRLAVECGAAQVLATSGLAADRRELLLRRLSELNEAPIEDYRRLDTAFHLSIAELTGSTLLATACADARSRVSDLLNAIPMLQVNLDHAAIQHQAIVDAILAGDPDGARRAVTEHLEGTAALLRAFLA
;
A
#
# COMPACT_ATOMS: atom_id res chain seq x y z
N LEU A 1 4.05 -0.61 24.87
CA LEU A 1 5.39 -1.18 24.59
C LEU A 1 5.23 -2.09 23.37
N SER A 2 5.42 -1.53 22.17
CA SER A 2 5.37 -2.27 20.89
C SER A 2 6.40 -3.42 20.94
N ARG A 3 6.00 -4.59 20.46
CA ARG A 3 6.88 -5.75 20.40
C ARG A 3 8.02 -5.50 19.40
N PRO A 4 9.23 -6.04 19.61
CA PRO A 4 10.36 -5.89 18.66
C PRO A 4 10.06 -6.42 17.25
N GLU A 5 9.13 -7.35 17.12
CA GLU A 5 8.71 -7.95 15.85
C GLU A 5 7.85 -7.00 15.01
N ASP A 6 7.03 -6.14 15.62
CA ASP A 6 6.23 -5.12 14.91
C ASP A 6 7.12 -4.08 14.23
N THR A 7 8.27 -3.77 14.84
CA THR A 7 9.22 -2.79 14.30
C THR A 7 9.98 -3.29 13.06
N LEU A 8 10.22 -4.61 12.93
CA LEU A 8 10.89 -5.18 11.75
C LEU A 8 9.97 -5.18 10.53
N ASP A 9 8.70 -5.46 10.72
CA ASP A 9 7.71 -5.51 9.65
C ASP A 9 7.33 -4.12 9.13
N GLU A 10 7.11 -3.16 10.02
CA GLU A 10 6.90 -1.74 9.67
C GLU A 10 8.12 -1.16 8.94
N SER A 11 9.33 -1.55 9.37
CA SER A 11 10.58 -1.16 8.70
C SER A 11 10.67 -1.71 7.27
N ALA A 12 10.22 -2.94 7.01
CA ALA A 12 10.25 -3.55 5.68
C ALA A 12 9.31 -2.81 4.70
N ARG A 13 8.08 -2.48 5.13
CA ARG A 13 7.14 -1.70 4.30
C ARG A 13 7.65 -0.30 3.98
N LEU A 14 8.22 0.36 4.97
CA LEU A 14 8.87 1.65 4.74
C LEU A 14 10.00 1.54 3.71
N MET A 15 10.76 0.43 3.70
CA MET A 15 11.81 0.20 2.71
C MET A 15 11.28 0.03 1.29
N THR A 16 10.10 -0.56 1.14
CA THR A 16 9.48 -0.79 -0.17
C THR A 16 9.03 0.52 -0.83
N VAL A 17 8.40 1.39 -0.07
CA VAL A 17 7.86 2.65 -0.58
C VAL A 17 8.91 3.77 -0.58
N LEU A 18 9.74 3.86 0.47
CA LEU A 18 10.77 4.88 0.62
C LEU A 18 12.11 4.43 0.01
N ARG A 19 12.10 4.14 -1.29
CA ARG A 19 13.32 3.84 -2.06
C ARG A 19 14.12 5.10 -2.39
N PRO A 20 15.42 4.99 -2.72
CA PRO A 20 16.24 6.13 -3.12
C PRO A 20 15.66 6.89 -4.31
N VAL A 21 15.72 8.22 -4.26
CA VAL A 21 15.28 9.15 -5.31
C VAL A 21 16.40 9.49 -6.29
N ARG A 22 16.05 9.88 -7.52
CA ARG A 22 17.00 10.25 -8.56
C ARG A 22 17.49 11.69 -8.37
N ALA A 23 18.76 11.95 -8.72
CA ALA A 23 19.41 13.23 -8.43
C ALA A 23 18.84 14.46 -9.17
N GLY A 24 18.06 14.28 -10.24
CA GLY A 24 17.55 15.39 -11.06
C GLY A 24 16.35 16.12 -10.48
N ASN A 25 15.44 15.39 -9.78
CA ASN A 25 14.17 15.93 -9.23
C ASN A 25 14.00 15.45 -7.78
N ALA A 26 15.04 15.59 -6.97
CA ALA A 26 15.11 15.01 -5.64
C ALA A 26 14.01 15.52 -4.68
N PHE A 27 13.55 16.76 -4.84
CA PHE A 27 12.46 17.30 -4.04
C PHE A 27 11.12 16.68 -4.43
N GLU A 28 10.75 16.72 -5.71
CA GLU A 28 9.50 16.22 -6.24
C GLU A 28 9.36 14.71 -5.99
N GLU A 29 10.40 13.94 -6.28
CA GLU A 29 10.41 12.51 -6.01
C GLU A 29 10.33 12.20 -4.50
N THR A 30 10.90 13.05 -3.64
CA THR A 30 10.77 12.89 -2.19
C THR A 30 9.33 13.12 -1.73
N VAL A 31 8.69 14.19 -2.24
CA VAL A 31 7.28 14.47 -1.96
C VAL A 31 6.40 13.30 -2.42
N GLU A 32 6.62 12.82 -3.65
CA GLU A 32 5.88 11.68 -4.21
C GLU A 32 6.00 10.42 -3.33
N ARG A 33 7.22 10.05 -2.90
CA ARG A 33 7.46 8.87 -2.08
C ARG A 33 6.85 8.98 -0.68
N LEU A 34 6.97 10.14 -0.05
CA LEU A 34 6.35 10.37 1.24
C LEU A 34 4.82 10.35 1.13
N LEU A 35 4.27 10.99 0.11
CA LEU A 35 2.83 11.00 -0.15
C LEU A 35 2.30 9.59 -0.43
N GLN A 36 3.01 8.81 -1.22
CA GLN A 36 2.69 7.40 -1.48
C GLN A 36 2.64 6.59 -0.17
N ALA A 37 3.66 6.71 0.69
CA ALA A 37 3.69 6.02 1.98
C ALA A 37 2.52 6.42 2.88
N ILE A 38 2.14 7.71 2.88
CA ILE A 38 1.00 8.24 3.64
C ILE A 38 -0.32 7.71 3.09
N LYS A 39 -0.56 7.84 1.77
CA LYS A 39 -1.83 7.43 1.13
C LYS A 39 -2.06 5.92 1.18
N LEU A 40 -1.00 5.11 1.05
CA LEU A 40 -1.08 3.66 1.21
C LEU A 40 -1.24 3.21 2.68
N GLY A 41 -1.17 4.15 3.64
CA GLY A 41 -1.28 3.86 5.06
C GLY A 41 -0.09 3.05 5.60
N VAL A 42 1.07 3.09 4.93
CA VAL A 42 2.31 2.47 5.42
C VAL A 42 2.72 3.08 6.75
N VAL A 43 2.45 4.39 6.90
CA VAL A 43 2.47 5.10 8.18
C VAL A 43 1.03 5.52 8.48
N PRO A 44 0.38 4.93 9.49
CA PRO A 44 -1.01 5.23 9.82
C PRO A 44 -1.25 6.68 10.24
N PRO A 45 -2.51 7.18 10.12
CA PRO A 45 -2.89 8.47 10.71
C PRO A 45 -2.58 8.51 12.21
N GLY A 46 -1.98 9.60 12.67
CA GLY A 46 -1.55 9.79 14.06
C GLY A 46 -0.14 9.27 14.35
N ASP A 47 0.41 8.40 13.51
CA ASP A 47 1.75 7.86 13.69
C ASP A 47 2.82 8.82 13.16
N LYS A 48 4.03 8.61 13.64
CA LYS A 48 5.17 9.44 13.34
C LYS A 48 6.00 8.85 12.21
N LEU A 49 6.37 9.67 11.23
CA LEU A 49 7.39 9.30 10.25
C LEU A 49 8.71 8.92 10.95
N PRO A 50 9.51 8.00 10.36
CA PRO A 50 10.85 7.72 10.85
C PRO A 50 11.68 8.99 11.03
N PRO A 51 12.71 8.96 11.91
CA PRO A 51 13.58 10.12 12.12
C PRO A 51 14.18 10.66 10.82
N GLU A 52 14.19 11.99 10.63
CA GLU A 52 14.71 12.65 9.42
C GLU A 52 16.08 12.10 8.97
N ARG A 53 16.96 11.78 9.93
CA ARG A 53 18.29 11.23 9.61
C ARG A 53 18.18 9.87 8.91
N GLU A 54 17.27 9.05 9.37
CA GLU A 54 17.04 7.72 8.82
C GLU A 54 16.36 7.79 7.46
N LEU A 55 15.30 8.61 7.33
CA LEU A 55 14.60 8.84 6.06
C LEU A 55 15.53 9.40 4.99
N ALA A 56 16.37 10.39 5.32
CA ALA A 56 17.31 10.98 4.37
C ALA A 56 18.31 9.94 3.84
N VAL A 57 18.82 9.07 4.72
CA VAL A 57 19.69 7.96 4.32
C VAL A 57 18.95 6.95 3.43
N ARG A 58 17.72 6.56 3.80
CA ARG A 58 16.91 5.60 3.02
C ARG A 58 16.59 6.12 1.62
N LEU A 59 16.18 7.39 1.53
CA LEU A 59 15.84 8.04 0.26
C LEU A 59 17.09 8.46 -0.56
N GLY A 60 18.28 8.40 0.03
CA GLY A 60 19.52 8.81 -0.64
C GLY A 60 19.60 10.32 -0.93
N ILE A 61 18.98 11.15 -0.09
CA ILE A 61 18.87 12.60 -0.26
C ILE A 61 19.48 13.39 0.89
N SER A 62 19.63 14.71 0.68
CA SER A 62 20.05 15.61 1.74
C SER A 62 18.95 15.79 2.79
N ARG A 63 19.34 16.06 4.05
CA ARG A 63 18.36 16.40 5.10
C ARG A 63 17.64 17.72 4.82
N VAL A 64 18.23 18.61 4.03
CA VAL A 64 17.60 19.86 3.61
C VAL A 64 16.44 19.56 2.67
N THR A 65 16.66 18.78 1.60
CA THR A 65 15.63 18.35 0.65
C THR A 65 14.48 17.63 1.35
N LEU A 66 14.81 16.72 2.28
CA LEU A 66 13.79 16.01 3.07
C LEU A 66 12.92 16.97 3.90
N ARG A 67 13.54 17.96 4.57
CA ARG A 67 12.79 18.95 5.37
C ARG A 67 11.89 19.82 4.52
N GLU A 68 12.34 20.22 3.34
CA GLU A 68 11.52 20.96 2.38
C GLU A 68 10.31 20.14 1.94
N ALA A 69 10.49 18.85 1.62
CA ALA A 69 9.40 17.94 1.28
C ALA A 69 8.42 17.73 2.45
N ILE A 70 8.92 17.50 3.67
CA ILE A 70 8.09 17.37 4.88
C ILE A 70 7.30 18.67 5.12
N ARG A 71 7.93 19.84 4.94
CA ARG A 71 7.26 21.12 5.08
C ARG A 71 6.15 21.30 4.04
N ALA A 72 6.42 21.00 2.78
CA ALA A 72 5.41 21.06 1.71
C ALA A 72 4.19 20.17 2.01
N LEU A 73 4.44 18.94 2.49
CA LEU A 73 3.37 18.02 2.90
C LEU A 73 2.63 18.49 4.16
N SER A 74 3.31 19.19 5.07
CA SER A 74 2.67 19.80 6.24
C SER A 74 1.82 20.99 5.84
N ASP A 75 2.30 21.86 4.95
CA ASP A 75 1.55 23.00 4.44
C ASP A 75 0.30 22.54 3.62
N ALA A 76 0.39 21.36 2.98
CA ALA A 76 -0.72 20.71 2.28
C ALA A 76 -1.66 19.89 3.20
N GLY A 77 -1.39 19.82 4.51
CA GLY A 77 -2.27 19.15 5.49
C GLY A 77 -2.09 17.63 5.61
N TYR A 78 -1.06 17.04 5.01
CA TYR A 78 -0.77 15.60 5.13
C TYR A 78 0.01 15.26 6.38
N LEU A 79 0.75 16.22 6.94
CA LEU A 79 1.61 16.04 8.10
C LEU A 79 1.41 17.18 9.13
N ASP A 80 1.56 16.85 10.42
CA ASP A 80 1.70 17.80 11.53
C ASP A 80 3.13 17.72 12.09
N VAL A 81 3.87 18.83 12.00
CA VAL A 81 5.28 18.89 12.42
C VAL A 81 5.39 19.49 13.82
N ARG A 82 5.70 18.65 14.80
CA ARG A 82 5.86 19.03 16.21
C ARG A 82 7.33 19.16 16.59
N ARG A 83 7.66 20.19 17.39
CA ARG A 83 9.03 20.44 17.90
C ARG A 83 9.25 19.78 19.26
N GLY A 84 10.52 19.59 19.63
CA GLY A 84 10.93 19.14 20.96
C GLY A 84 11.34 17.66 21.01
N ARG A 85 11.60 17.18 22.24
CA ARG A 85 12.12 15.82 22.51
C ARG A 85 11.23 14.70 21.94
N TYR A 86 9.93 14.91 21.98
CA TYR A 86 8.91 13.98 21.47
C TYR A 86 8.33 14.44 20.11
N GLY A 87 8.94 15.45 19.49
CA GLY A 87 8.52 15.99 18.21
C GLY A 87 8.81 15.06 17.03
N GLY A 88 8.43 15.53 15.84
CA GLY A 88 8.59 14.83 14.57
C GLY A 88 7.47 15.20 13.62
N ALA A 89 7.42 14.55 12.46
CA ALA A 89 6.34 14.69 11.50
C ALA A 89 5.32 13.56 11.72
N PHE A 90 4.09 13.90 12.05
CA PHE A 90 2.99 12.98 12.32
C PHE A 90 2.03 13.01 11.15
N VAL A 91 1.55 11.84 10.70
CA VAL A 91 0.57 11.74 9.62
C VAL A 91 -0.78 12.26 10.11
N THR A 92 -1.35 13.23 9.37
CA THR A 92 -2.69 13.79 9.63
C THR A 92 -3.69 13.39 8.54
N TYR A 93 -3.19 12.87 7.43
CA TYR A 93 -4.03 12.46 6.32
C TYR A 93 -4.91 11.27 6.73
N VAL A 94 -6.23 11.47 6.58
CA VAL A 94 -7.23 10.40 6.67
C VAL A 94 -7.86 10.32 5.28
N PRO A 95 -7.91 9.13 4.65
CA PRO A 95 -8.60 8.98 3.37
C PRO A 95 -10.02 9.54 3.47
N PRO A 96 -10.48 10.33 2.47
CA PRO A 96 -11.83 10.85 2.48
C PRO A 96 -12.85 9.72 2.55
N GLN A 97 -13.92 9.91 3.32
CA GLN A 97 -15.07 9.01 3.30
C GLN A 97 -15.74 9.13 1.93
N PRO A 98 -16.06 8.01 1.26
CA PRO A 98 -16.53 8.05 -0.10
C PRO A 98 -17.89 8.77 -0.20
N ASP A 99 -17.92 9.82 -1.00
CA ASP A 99 -19.15 10.39 -1.54
C ASP A 99 -19.23 10.02 -3.03
N ALA A 100 -20.42 9.65 -3.50
CA ALA A 100 -20.61 9.20 -4.90
C ALA A 100 -20.24 10.28 -5.95
N GLY A 101 -20.15 11.54 -5.54
CA GLY A 101 -19.66 12.66 -6.35
C GLY A 101 -18.14 12.62 -6.56
N ASP A 102 -17.39 12.21 -5.55
CA ASP A 102 -15.93 12.27 -5.55
C ASP A 102 -15.31 11.28 -6.54
N LEU A 103 -15.92 10.08 -6.70
CA LEU A 103 -15.41 9.06 -7.62
C LEU A 103 -15.39 9.54 -9.08
N ARG A 104 -16.46 10.19 -9.54
CA ARG A 104 -16.55 10.74 -10.91
C ARG A 104 -15.49 11.80 -11.17
N GLN A 105 -15.22 12.63 -10.18
CA GLN A 105 -14.19 13.66 -10.26
C GLN A 105 -12.78 13.04 -10.32
N VAL A 106 -12.47 12.11 -9.43
CA VAL A 106 -11.16 11.42 -9.40
C VAL A 106 -10.89 10.69 -10.71
N VAL A 107 -11.91 10.06 -11.31
CA VAL A 107 -11.77 9.39 -12.62
C VAL A 107 -11.65 10.37 -13.76
N ALA A 108 -12.39 11.46 -13.74
CA ALA A 108 -12.28 12.52 -14.75
C ALA A 108 -10.85 13.13 -14.74
N GLU A 109 -10.25 13.26 -13.58
CA GLU A 109 -8.89 13.74 -13.40
C GLU A 109 -7.83 12.72 -13.86
N MET A 110 -8.08 11.40 -13.71
CA MET A 110 -7.16 10.34 -14.16
C MET A 110 -7.17 10.08 -15.67
N GLY A 111 -8.27 10.31 -16.36
CA GLY A 111 -8.46 9.85 -17.73
C GLY A 111 -8.79 8.34 -17.83
N GLY A 112 -9.69 7.97 -18.76
CA GLY A 112 -10.16 6.57 -18.86
C GLY A 112 -9.08 5.57 -19.30
N ASP A 113 -8.15 6.00 -20.16
CA ASP A 113 -7.03 5.17 -20.63
C ASP A 113 -6.02 4.91 -19.48
N ASP A 114 -5.78 5.90 -18.63
CA ASP A 114 -4.87 5.79 -17.48
C ASP A 114 -5.39 4.80 -16.44
N LEU A 115 -6.72 4.74 -16.22
CA LEU A 115 -7.33 3.75 -15.33
C LEU A 115 -7.13 2.33 -15.86
N SER A 116 -7.36 2.10 -17.16
CA SER A 116 -7.19 0.79 -17.78
C SER A 116 -5.74 0.32 -17.69
N ASP A 117 -4.78 1.21 -17.92
CA ASP A 117 -3.35 0.93 -17.81
C ASP A 117 -2.96 0.62 -16.36
N ALA A 118 -3.42 1.42 -15.40
CA ALA A 118 -3.16 1.20 -13.98
C ALA A 118 -3.71 -0.15 -13.47
N LEU A 119 -4.92 -0.54 -13.90
CA LEU A 119 -5.50 -1.84 -13.55
C LEU A 119 -4.74 -3.00 -14.19
N THR A 120 -4.29 -2.85 -15.46
CA THR A 120 -3.49 -3.85 -16.17
C THR A 120 -2.13 -4.03 -15.49
N PHE A 121 -1.46 -2.94 -15.15
CA PHE A 121 -0.18 -2.97 -14.45
C PHE A 121 -0.33 -3.63 -13.06
N ARG A 122 -1.36 -3.26 -12.31
CA ARG A 122 -1.67 -3.88 -11.01
C ARG A 122 -1.86 -5.38 -11.13
N LEU A 123 -2.68 -5.84 -12.10
CA LEU A 123 -2.93 -7.25 -12.34
C LEU A 123 -1.62 -8.00 -12.62
N ALA A 124 -0.79 -7.47 -13.51
CA ALA A 124 0.47 -8.11 -13.90
C ALA A 124 1.44 -8.27 -12.71
N VAL A 125 1.63 -7.23 -11.89
CA VAL A 125 2.63 -7.26 -10.82
C VAL A 125 2.14 -8.02 -9.58
N GLU A 126 0.87 -7.88 -9.16
CA GLU A 126 0.33 -8.60 -8.01
C GLU A 126 0.16 -10.10 -8.30
N CYS A 127 -0.29 -10.49 -9.49
CA CYS A 127 -0.30 -11.90 -9.91
C CYS A 127 1.11 -12.48 -9.96
N GLY A 128 2.07 -11.76 -10.53
CA GLY A 128 3.47 -12.18 -10.59
C GLY A 128 4.07 -12.35 -9.19
N ALA A 129 3.77 -11.46 -8.25
CA ALA A 129 4.23 -11.57 -6.86
C ALA A 129 3.71 -12.85 -6.18
N ALA A 130 2.42 -13.15 -6.31
CA ALA A 130 1.81 -14.33 -5.74
C ALA A 130 2.38 -15.64 -6.36
N GLN A 131 2.58 -15.67 -7.69
CA GLN A 131 3.20 -16.81 -8.38
C GLN A 131 4.64 -17.07 -7.90
N VAL A 132 5.45 -16.01 -7.84
CA VAL A 132 6.85 -16.11 -7.37
C VAL A 132 6.89 -16.60 -5.93
N LEU A 133 6.01 -16.07 -5.06
CA LEU A 133 5.97 -16.47 -3.66
C LEU A 133 5.54 -17.94 -3.51
N ALA A 134 4.53 -18.39 -4.24
CA ALA A 134 4.09 -19.79 -4.24
C ALA A 134 5.18 -20.75 -4.73
N THR A 135 5.98 -20.32 -5.73
CA THR A 135 7.07 -21.15 -6.28
C THR A 135 8.26 -21.26 -5.34
N SER A 136 8.59 -20.19 -4.60
CA SER A 136 9.82 -20.16 -3.78
C SER A 136 9.73 -20.93 -2.48
N GLY A 137 8.53 -21.31 -2.06
CA GLY A 137 8.28 -21.91 -0.75
C GLY A 137 8.50 -20.89 0.38
N LEU A 138 7.72 -21.01 1.46
CA LEU A 138 7.81 -20.09 2.59
C LEU A 138 8.47 -20.76 3.78
N ALA A 139 9.54 -20.15 4.30
CA ALA A 139 10.07 -20.46 5.62
C ALA A 139 9.00 -20.21 6.71
N ALA A 140 9.13 -20.83 7.86
CA ALA A 140 8.10 -20.83 8.90
C ALA A 140 7.74 -19.40 9.37
N ASP A 141 8.73 -18.54 9.56
CA ASP A 141 8.58 -17.13 9.95
C ASP A 141 7.80 -16.31 8.90
N ARG A 142 8.10 -16.51 7.61
CA ARG A 142 7.41 -15.87 6.50
C ARG A 142 5.96 -16.35 6.36
N ARG A 143 5.74 -17.65 6.56
CA ARG A 143 4.39 -18.25 6.61
C ARG A 143 3.57 -17.63 7.74
N GLU A 144 4.14 -17.51 8.93
CA GLU A 144 3.48 -16.91 10.08
C GLU A 144 3.13 -15.44 9.82
N LEU A 145 4.03 -14.67 9.20
CA LEU A 145 3.76 -13.29 8.82
C LEU A 145 2.59 -13.18 7.83
N LEU A 146 2.55 -14.01 6.78
CA LEU A 146 1.47 -14.00 5.80
C LEU A 146 0.11 -14.31 6.46
N LEU A 147 0.06 -15.34 7.32
CA LEU A 147 -1.16 -15.71 8.05
C LEU A 147 -1.61 -14.62 9.02
N ARG A 148 -0.67 -13.99 9.72
CA ARG A 148 -0.98 -12.86 10.61
C ARG A 148 -1.58 -11.69 9.83
N ARG A 149 -1.05 -11.35 8.64
CA ARG A 149 -1.61 -10.30 7.78
C ARG A 149 -3.02 -10.58 7.31
N LEU A 150 -3.30 -11.84 6.98
CA LEU A 150 -4.65 -12.27 6.64
C LEU A 150 -5.61 -12.15 7.84
N SER A 151 -5.18 -12.57 9.05
CA SER A 151 -5.98 -12.45 10.28
C SER A 151 -6.27 -10.99 10.62
N GLU A 152 -5.24 -10.12 10.59
CA GLU A 152 -5.39 -8.67 10.83
C GLU A 152 -6.40 -8.04 9.86
N LEU A 153 -6.37 -8.44 8.58
CA LEU A 153 -7.32 -7.96 7.57
C LEU A 153 -8.74 -8.46 7.83
N ASN A 154 -8.90 -9.74 8.15
CA ASN A 154 -10.22 -10.36 8.40
C ASN A 154 -10.90 -9.80 9.67
N GLU A 155 -10.10 -9.37 10.64
CA GLU A 155 -10.57 -8.80 11.92
C GLU A 155 -10.64 -7.26 11.87
N ALA A 156 -10.36 -6.66 10.70
CA ALA A 156 -10.24 -5.22 10.56
C ALA A 156 -11.57 -4.49 10.83
N PRO A 157 -11.58 -3.45 11.65
CA PRO A 157 -12.69 -2.53 11.65
C PRO A 157 -12.79 -1.83 10.28
N ILE A 158 -14.00 -1.42 9.91
CA ILE A 158 -14.28 -0.92 8.55
C ILE A 158 -13.42 0.30 8.17
N GLU A 159 -13.12 1.14 9.13
CA GLU A 159 -12.25 2.31 8.97
C GLU A 159 -10.79 1.97 8.66
N ASP A 160 -10.32 0.80 9.10
CA ASP A 160 -8.96 0.33 8.88
C ASP A 160 -8.82 -0.63 7.69
N TYR A 161 -9.94 -1.12 7.14
CA TYR A 161 -9.95 -2.19 6.14
C TYR A 161 -9.04 -1.88 4.95
N ARG A 162 -9.17 -0.69 4.32
CA ARG A 162 -8.37 -0.30 3.14
C ARG A 162 -6.87 -0.32 3.41
N ARG A 163 -6.47 0.13 4.59
CA ARG A 163 -5.08 0.14 5.04
C ARG A 163 -4.55 -1.28 5.22
N LEU A 164 -5.32 -2.13 5.89
CA LEU A 164 -4.93 -3.52 6.16
C LEU A 164 -4.98 -4.39 4.90
N ASP A 165 -5.92 -4.15 3.98
CA ASP A 165 -5.95 -4.74 2.64
C ASP A 165 -4.67 -4.40 1.86
N THR A 166 -4.29 -3.13 1.84
CA THR A 166 -3.03 -2.71 1.22
C THR A 166 -1.83 -3.39 1.87
N ALA A 167 -1.79 -3.45 3.19
CA ALA A 167 -0.72 -4.10 3.94
C ALA A 167 -0.61 -5.61 3.64
N PHE A 168 -1.74 -6.30 3.52
CA PHE A 168 -1.80 -7.72 3.14
C PHE A 168 -1.21 -7.95 1.75
N HIS A 169 -1.67 -7.23 0.74
CA HIS A 169 -1.18 -7.39 -0.63
C HIS A 169 0.31 -7.02 -0.79
N LEU A 170 0.76 -5.93 -0.15
CA LEU A 170 2.18 -5.57 -0.15
C LEU A 170 3.04 -6.64 0.50
N SER A 171 2.55 -7.29 1.58
CA SER A 171 3.29 -8.35 2.24
C SER A 171 3.54 -9.56 1.32
N ILE A 172 2.62 -9.90 0.41
CA ILE A 172 2.82 -10.96 -0.58
C ILE A 172 4.05 -10.64 -1.46
N ALA A 173 4.15 -9.40 -1.94
CA ALA A 173 5.27 -8.97 -2.78
C ALA A 173 6.58 -8.88 -1.98
N GLU A 174 6.56 -8.36 -0.75
CA GLU A 174 7.72 -8.26 0.14
C GLU A 174 8.29 -9.63 0.50
N LEU A 175 7.41 -10.61 0.79
CA LEU A 175 7.79 -11.98 1.12
C LEU A 175 8.48 -12.73 -0.03
N THR A 176 8.37 -12.25 -1.29
CA THR A 176 9.19 -12.79 -2.40
C THR A 176 10.67 -12.53 -2.21
N GLY A 177 11.05 -11.54 -1.40
CA GLY A 177 12.44 -11.07 -1.26
C GLY A 177 12.90 -10.15 -2.40
N SER A 178 12.06 -9.91 -3.42
CA SER A 178 12.38 -9.01 -4.53
C SER A 178 11.94 -7.58 -4.24
N THR A 179 12.90 -6.71 -3.89
CA THR A 179 12.62 -5.29 -3.65
C THR A 179 12.01 -4.59 -4.86
N LEU A 180 12.43 -4.95 -6.08
CA LEU A 180 11.86 -4.37 -7.31
C LEU A 180 10.40 -4.76 -7.48
N LEU A 181 10.04 -6.03 -7.23
CA LEU A 181 8.66 -6.50 -7.34
C LEU A 181 7.78 -5.85 -6.27
N ALA A 182 8.24 -5.79 -5.03
CA ALA A 182 7.53 -5.12 -3.95
C ALA A 182 7.30 -3.62 -4.25
N THR A 183 8.31 -2.94 -4.83
CA THR A 183 8.18 -1.56 -5.28
C THR A 183 7.14 -1.42 -6.40
N ALA A 184 7.18 -2.30 -7.41
CA ALA A 184 6.22 -2.27 -8.51
C ALA A 184 4.77 -2.49 -8.02
N CYS A 185 4.57 -3.39 -7.05
CA CYS A 185 3.26 -3.58 -6.42
C CYS A 185 2.81 -2.34 -5.64
N ALA A 186 3.71 -1.68 -4.90
CA ALA A 186 3.39 -0.44 -4.20
C ALA A 186 3.03 0.70 -5.18
N ASP A 187 3.79 0.85 -6.27
CA ASP A 187 3.50 1.83 -7.33
C ASP A 187 2.14 1.55 -8.00
N ALA A 188 1.84 0.28 -8.31
CA ALA A 188 0.57 -0.12 -8.90
C ALA A 188 -0.62 0.16 -7.98
N ARG A 189 -0.51 -0.17 -6.69
CA ARG A 189 -1.56 0.08 -5.71
C ARG A 189 -1.76 1.57 -5.46
N SER A 190 -0.69 2.36 -5.44
CA SER A 190 -0.78 3.82 -5.28
C SER A 190 -1.62 4.46 -6.39
N ARG A 191 -1.46 4.01 -7.64
CA ARG A 191 -2.21 4.53 -8.81
C ARG A 191 -3.72 4.33 -8.70
N VAL A 192 -4.18 3.29 -8.01
CA VAL A 192 -5.61 2.99 -7.84
C VAL A 192 -6.14 3.32 -6.45
N SER A 193 -5.29 3.76 -5.50
CA SER A 193 -5.68 3.94 -4.10
C SER A 193 -6.76 4.99 -3.91
N ASP A 194 -6.66 6.12 -4.60
CA ASP A 194 -7.64 7.20 -4.49
C ASP A 194 -9.01 6.76 -5.03
N LEU A 195 -9.02 5.99 -6.14
CA LEU A 195 -10.24 5.39 -6.69
C LEU A 195 -10.87 4.36 -5.74
N LEU A 196 -10.04 3.49 -5.17
CA LEU A 196 -10.50 2.50 -4.20
C LEU A 196 -11.05 3.16 -2.94
N ASN A 197 -10.44 4.25 -2.49
CA ASN A 197 -10.93 5.02 -1.34
C ASN A 197 -12.24 5.76 -1.65
N ALA A 198 -12.50 6.10 -2.90
CA ALA A 198 -13.75 6.74 -3.33
C ALA A 198 -14.92 5.78 -3.55
N ILE A 199 -14.71 4.45 -3.50
CA ILE A 199 -15.79 3.45 -3.60
C ILE A 199 -16.38 3.18 -2.22
N PRO A 200 -17.72 3.17 -2.07
CA PRO A 200 -18.35 2.74 -0.83
C PRO A 200 -17.96 1.30 -0.46
N MET A 201 -17.66 1.08 0.82
CA MET A 201 -17.45 -0.28 1.32
C MET A 201 -18.80 -0.93 1.63
N LEU A 202 -19.14 -1.94 0.82
CA LEU A 202 -20.36 -2.73 1.02
C LEU A 202 -19.99 -4.03 1.74
N GLN A 203 -20.70 -4.38 2.81
CA GLN A 203 -20.40 -5.57 3.62
C GLN A 203 -20.30 -6.84 2.77
N VAL A 204 -21.21 -7.03 1.82
CA VAL A 204 -21.19 -8.19 0.92
C VAL A 204 -19.88 -8.29 0.12
N ASN A 205 -19.29 -7.15 -0.26
CA ASN A 205 -18.02 -7.14 -0.98
C ASN A 205 -16.84 -7.46 -0.05
N LEU A 206 -16.91 -7.05 1.21
CA LEU A 206 -15.91 -7.41 2.22
C LEU A 206 -15.92 -8.91 2.51
N ASP A 207 -17.11 -9.50 2.62
CA ASP A 207 -17.29 -10.94 2.83
C ASP A 207 -16.74 -11.75 1.65
N HIS A 208 -17.00 -11.32 0.40
CA HIS A 208 -16.42 -11.95 -0.80
C HIS A 208 -14.90 -11.78 -0.85
N ALA A 209 -14.39 -10.60 -0.54
CA ALA A 209 -12.95 -10.34 -0.52
C ALA A 209 -12.24 -11.22 0.52
N ALA A 210 -12.83 -11.44 1.70
CA ALA A 210 -12.26 -12.31 2.73
C ALA A 210 -12.08 -13.75 2.21
N ILE A 211 -13.09 -14.30 1.48
CA ILE A 211 -13.00 -15.62 0.86
C ILE A 211 -11.88 -15.65 -0.19
N GLN A 212 -11.77 -14.61 -1.02
CA GLN A 212 -10.75 -14.52 -2.07
C GLN A 212 -9.35 -14.36 -1.49
N HIS A 213 -9.17 -13.56 -0.43
CA HIS A 213 -7.88 -13.43 0.27
C HIS A 213 -7.44 -14.77 0.88
N GLN A 214 -8.37 -15.53 1.47
CA GLN A 214 -8.09 -16.87 1.95
C GLN A 214 -7.63 -17.80 0.82
N ALA A 215 -8.31 -17.79 -0.34
CA ALA A 215 -7.94 -18.60 -1.49
C ALA A 215 -6.54 -18.25 -2.03
N ILE A 216 -6.16 -16.97 -2.02
CA ILE A 216 -4.81 -16.51 -2.38
C ILE A 216 -3.77 -17.14 -1.43
N VAL A 217 -3.99 -17.03 -0.12
CA VAL A 217 -3.08 -17.57 0.90
C VAL A 217 -2.99 -19.08 0.79
N ASP A 218 -4.10 -19.77 0.64
CA ASP A 218 -4.14 -21.24 0.52
C ASP A 218 -3.32 -21.72 -0.68
N ALA A 219 -3.47 -21.09 -1.84
CA ALA A 219 -2.70 -21.42 -3.04
C ALA A 219 -1.19 -21.17 -2.86
N ILE A 220 -0.83 -20.04 -2.23
CA ILE A 220 0.58 -19.73 -1.91
C ILE A 220 1.16 -20.78 -0.96
N LEU A 221 0.46 -21.14 0.10
CA LEU A 221 0.92 -22.10 1.10
C LEU A 221 0.96 -23.54 0.57
N ALA A 222 0.10 -23.86 -0.41
CA ALA A 222 0.12 -25.14 -1.11
C ALA A 222 1.27 -25.26 -2.13
N GLY A 223 1.98 -24.15 -2.45
CA GLY A 223 2.99 -24.13 -3.49
C GLY A 223 2.37 -24.28 -4.90
N ASP A 224 1.15 -23.77 -5.09
CA ASP A 224 0.45 -23.75 -6.39
C ASP A 224 0.53 -22.35 -7.05
N PRO A 225 1.54 -22.09 -7.89
CA PRO A 225 1.71 -20.78 -8.51
C PRO A 225 0.59 -20.43 -9.49
N ASP A 226 0.01 -21.42 -10.18
CA ASP A 226 -1.10 -21.18 -11.10
C ASP A 226 -2.40 -20.90 -10.33
N GLY A 227 -2.63 -21.61 -9.22
CA GLY A 227 -3.71 -21.34 -8.29
C GLY A 227 -3.60 -19.95 -7.68
N ALA A 228 -2.42 -19.56 -7.21
CA ALA A 228 -2.18 -18.23 -6.66
C ALA A 228 -2.45 -17.13 -7.69
N ARG A 229 -2.00 -17.30 -8.94
CA ARG A 229 -2.30 -16.38 -10.03
C ARG A 229 -3.81 -16.27 -10.28
N ARG A 230 -4.52 -17.41 -10.38
CA ARG A 230 -5.98 -17.40 -10.61
C ARG A 230 -6.72 -16.70 -9.48
N ALA A 231 -6.38 -17.00 -8.23
CA ALA A 231 -7.02 -16.39 -7.06
C ALA A 231 -6.81 -14.87 -7.01
N VAL A 232 -5.60 -14.38 -7.25
CA VAL A 232 -5.32 -12.94 -7.35
C VAL A 232 -6.06 -12.31 -8.52
N THR A 233 -6.07 -12.96 -9.71
CA THR A 233 -6.81 -12.46 -10.88
C THR A 233 -8.29 -12.27 -10.54
N GLU A 234 -8.95 -13.28 -9.98
CA GLU A 234 -10.37 -13.22 -9.61
C GLU A 234 -10.65 -12.08 -8.62
N HIS A 235 -9.81 -11.93 -7.59
CA HIS A 235 -9.92 -10.86 -6.62
C HIS A 235 -9.79 -9.46 -7.25
N LEU A 236 -8.77 -9.25 -8.10
CA LEU A 236 -8.52 -7.95 -8.73
C LEU A 236 -9.55 -7.61 -9.81
N GLU A 237 -10.03 -8.60 -10.57
CA GLU A 237 -11.12 -8.41 -11.53
C GLU A 237 -12.44 -8.04 -10.84
N GLY A 238 -12.75 -8.64 -9.69
CA GLY A 238 -13.89 -8.26 -8.86
C GLY A 238 -13.80 -6.79 -8.43
N THR A 239 -12.65 -6.36 -7.96
CA THR A 239 -12.39 -4.94 -7.61
C THR A 239 -12.51 -4.02 -8.83
N ALA A 240 -11.97 -4.41 -9.97
CA ALA A 240 -12.05 -3.62 -11.21
C ALA A 240 -13.49 -3.54 -11.74
N ALA A 241 -14.27 -4.62 -11.64
CA ALA A 241 -15.68 -4.62 -12.00
C ALA A 241 -16.50 -3.68 -11.12
N LEU A 242 -16.23 -3.66 -9.81
CA LEU A 242 -16.85 -2.75 -8.87
C LEU A 242 -16.53 -1.29 -9.21
N LEU A 243 -15.26 -0.97 -9.48
CA LEU A 243 -14.84 0.36 -9.93
C LEU A 243 -15.62 0.79 -11.18
N ARG A 244 -15.67 -0.06 -12.21
CA ARG A 244 -16.40 0.25 -13.45
C ARG A 244 -17.90 0.47 -13.19
N ALA A 245 -18.52 -0.31 -12.31
CA ALA A 245 -19.94 -0.18 -11.98
C ALA A 245 -20.28 1.16 -11.31
N PHE A 246 -19.37 1.70 -10.51
CA PHE A 246 -19.55 3.03 -9.90
C PHE A 246 -19.24 4.18 -10.87
N LEU A 247 -18.59 3.90 -11.99
CA LEU A 247 -18.22 4.87 -13.03
C LEU A 247 -19.23 4.96 -14.18
N ALA A 248 -20.05 3.92 -14.36
CA ALA A 248 -21.11 3.90 -15.37
C ALA A 248 -22.32 4.76 -14.94
#